data_e4a9b061134d6a64a34b9f7c40dfd453
#
_entry.id   e4a9b061134d6a64a34b9f7c40dfd453
#
_cell.length_a   1.000
_cell.length_b   1.000
_cell.length_c   1.000
_cell.angle_alpha   90.00
_cell.angle_beta   90.00
_cell.angle_gamma   90.00
#
_symmetry.space_group_name_H-M   'P 1'
#
loop_
_entity.id
_entity.type
_entity.pdbx_description
1 polymer ?
#
loop_
_entity_poly.entity_id
_entity_poly.type
_entity_poly.pdbx_seq_one_letter_code
_entity_poly.pdbx_strand_id
1 'polypeptide(L)'
;MESVLNKKSRVIAFYLPQFHPIPENDKWWGKGFTEWTNVAKAKPIFRGHYQPRIPADLGFYDLRLPEIREQQAQMAREAGIEGFCYWHYWFGNGKMLLEKPFQEVLKSGKPDFPFCLGWANHSWKTGTWTRDGNDHMIAEQTYGGEKDYRMHFEYVLTAFKDQRYITVDGKPLFVIFDPYSLPKDFIPLWRQWAKENGLSGIHFVGYTFNAMGRPIYNKEGVQITSGYFNPNESEKYYNYLIKELGFDAVVPIGTYRAEVQTKNRYWFALQRKLSTMFKINIRNLYDYEKVMRHYYAPEDKAENVYPSLLPQWDRSPRSGMNGIYINSTPEKFEKTILEALRLVEHKQPEHQILFLKSWNEWAEGNYVEPDLRFGHGYLDVLRKHLLKQ
;
A
#
# COMPACT_ATOMS: atom_id res chain seq x y z
N MET A 1 5.65 -22.19 23.54
CA MET A 1 4.48 -21.31 23.62
C MET A 1 5.00 -19.90 23.81
N GLU A 2 5.27 -19.19 22.72
CA GLU A 2 5.60 -17.76 22.81
C GLU A 2 4.33 -17.03 23.24
N SER A 3 4.47 -16.16 24.23
CA SER A 3 3.40 -15.31 24.73
C SER A 3 2.75 -14.60 23.55
N VAL A 4 1.45 -14.80 23.37
CA VAL A 4 0.62 -13.96 22.48
C VAL A 4 0.80 -12.54 22.99
N LEU A 5 1.67 -11.77 22.34
CA LEU A 5 1.87 -10.36 22.65
C LEU A 5 0.49 -9.70 22.56
N ASN A 6 0.01 -9.22 23.72
CA ASN A 6 -1.33 -8.66 23.84
C ASN A 6 -1.36 -7.33 23.07
N LYS A 7 -1.73 -7.39 21.79
CA LYS A 7 -1.77 -6.23 20.86
C LYS A 7 -3.03 -5.41 21.09
N LYS A 8 -2.91 -4.10 20.91
CA LYS A 8 -4.06 -3.17 20.97
C LYS A 8 -4.87 -3.15 19.66
N SER A 9 -4.25 -3.53 18.56
CA SER A 9 -4.84 -3.54 17.22
C SER A 9 -4.03 -4.43 16.30
N ARG A 10 -4.62 -4.88 15.20
CA ARG A 10 -3.99 -5.69 14.16
C ARG A 10 -3.34 -4.76 13.13
N VAL A 11 -2.02 -4.69 13.07
CA VAL A 11 -1.31 -3.84 12.10
C VAL A 11 -0.67 -4.71 11.03
N ILE A 12 -1.06 -4.51 9.78
CA ILE A 12 -0.57 -5.22 8.60
C ILE A 12 0.23 -4.23 7.74
N ALA A 13 1.50 -4.51 7.48
CA ALA A 13 2.34 -3.59 6.72
C ALA A 13 2.45 -3.98 5.25
N PHE A 14 2.16 -3.04 4.35
CA PHE A 14 2.43 -3.25 2.92
C PHE A 14 3.92 -3.45 2.70
N TYR A 15 4.27 -4.43 1.86
CA TYR A 15 5.64 -4.86 1.63
C TYR A 15 5.95 -4.88 0.14
N LEU A 16 6.96 -4.09 -0.26
CA LEU A 16 7.41 -3.98 -1.65
C LEU A 16 8.49 -5.04 -1.94
N PRO A 17 8.31 -5.94 -2.93
CA PRO A 17 9.28 -6.97 -3.27
C PRO A 17 10.39 -6.52 -4.23
N GLN A 18 10.41 -5.24 -4.65
CA GLN A 18 11.27 -4.73 -5.73
C GLN A 18 12.71 -4.41 -5.30
N PHE A 19 13.31 -5.24 -4.46
CA PHE A 19 14.70 -5.10 -3.99
C PHE A 19 15.57 -6.28 -4.44
N HIS A 20 15.34 -6.74 -5.68
CA HIS A 20 16.18 -7.68 -6.41
C HIS A 20 16.05 -7.42 -7.91
N PRO A 21 17.10 -7.66 -8.71
CA PRO A 21 17.02 -7.45 -10.15
C PRO A 21 16.15 -8.50 -10.83
N ILE A 22 15.41 -8.05 -11.85
CA ILE A 22 14.64 -8.90 -12.76
C ILE A 22 14.92 -8.49 -14.22
N PRO A 23 14.83 -9.42 -15.18
CA PRO A 23 15.13 -9.13 -16.60
C PRO A 23 14.30 -7.99 -17.18
N GLU A 24 13.04 -7.86 -16.78
CA GLU A 24 12.14 -6.81 -17.23
C GLU A 24 12.63 -5.43 -16.78
N ASN A 25 13.05 -5.29 -15.52
CA ASN A 25 13.61 -4.05 -15.00
C ASN A 25 14.97 -3.72 -15.67
N ASP A 26 15.81 -4.73 -15.86
CA ASP A 26 17.11 -4.59 -16.51
C ASP A 26 16.97 -4.02 -17.92
N LYS A 27 15.96 -4.46 -18.67
CA LYS A 27 15.67 -3.99 -20.03
C LYS A 27 15.35 -2.50 -20.09
N TRP A 28 14.60 -1.98 -19.09
CA TRP A 28 14.08 -0.61 -19.12
C TRP A 28 14.95 0.40 -18.34
N TRP A 29 15.61 -0.08 -17.28
CA TRP A 29 16.29 0.81 -16.33
C TRP A 29 17.81 0.59 -16.27
N GLY A 30 18.31 -0.43 -16.97
CA GLY A 30 19.70 -0.86 -16.96
C GLY A 30 19.96 -2.04 -16.03
N LYS A 31 20.98 -2.81 -16.37
CA LYS A 31 21.34 -4.06 -15.68
C LYS A 31 21.54 -3.86 -14.19
N GLY A 32 20.90 -4.73 -13.40
CA GLY A 32 20.98 -4.72 -11.94
C GLY A 32 20.05 -3.71 -11.28
N PHE A 33 19.06 -3.17 -11.99
CA PHE A 33 18.10 -2.23 -11.41
C PHE A 33 17.28 -2.86 -10.30
N THR A 34 17.20 -2.15 -9.18
CA THR A 34 16.29 -2.39 -8.06
C THR A 34 15.76 -1.05 -7.56
N GLU A 35 14.85 -1.08 -6.59
CA GLU A 35 14.36 0.13 -5.94
C GLU A 35 15.50 0.99 -5.35
N TRP A 36 16.57 0.35 -4.87
CA TRP A 36 17.78 1.03 -4.39
C TRP A 36 18.42 1.96 -5.41
N THR A 37 18.27 1.66 -6.70
CA THR A 37 18.81 2.52 -7.76
C THR A 37 18.20 3.92 -7.72
N ASN A 38 16.88 4.02 -7.48
CA ASN A 38 16.20 5.30 -7.34
C ASN A 38 16.56 5.99 -6.03
N VAL A 39 16.61 5.25 -4.93
CA VAL A 39 16.97 5.78 -3.60
C VAL A 39 18.38 6.35 -3.60
N ALA A 40 19.37 5.60 -4.11
CA ALA A 40 20.76 6.03 -4.12
C ALA A 40 21.05 7.21 -5.07
N LYS A 41 20.30 7.33 -6.18
CA LYS A 41 20.40 8.46 -7.12
C LYS A 41 19.73 9.73 -6.63
N ALA A 42 18.89 9.64 -5.60
CA ALA A 42 18.15 10.80 -5.12
C ALA A 42 19.10 11.90 -4.62
N LYS A 43 18.70 13.16 -4.85
CA LYS A 43 19.46 14.34 -4.44
C LYS A 43 18.55 15.32 -3.74
N PRO A 44 19.07 16.12 -2.80
CA PRO A 44 18.31 17.23 -2.24
C PRO A 44 17.88 18.17 -3.36
N ILE A 45 16.57 18.48 -3.43
CA ILE A 45 15.99 19.39 -4.44
C ILE A 45 15.63 20.76 -3.89
N PHE A 46 15.82 20.96 -2.58
CA PHE A 46 15.75 22.24 -1.90
C PHE A 46 16.60 22.20 -0.60
N ARG A 47 16.89 23.36 -0.02
CA ARG A 47 17.69 23.45 1.21
C ARG A 47 16.99 22.73 2.38
N GLY A 48 17.71 21.81 3.01
CA GLY A 48 17.20 21.00 4.13
C GLY A 48 16.38 19.77 3.72
N HIS A 49 16.27 19.47 2.41
CA HIS A 49 15.64 18.24 1.94
C HIS A 49 16.48 17.02 2.32
N TYR A 50 15.85 16.04 2.98
CA TYR A 50 16.50 14.80 3.38
C TYR A 50 16.51 13.79 2.24
N GLN A 51 17.55 13.84 1.42
CA GLN A 51 17.87 12.88 0.36
C GLN A 51 19.40 12.84 0.14
N PRO A 52 19.95 11.70 -0.28
CA PRO A 52 19.30 10.38 -0.31
C PRO A 52 19.00 9.85 1.10
N ARG A 53 18.00 8.99 1.22
CA ARG A 53 17.71 8.27 2.46
C ARG A 53 18.53 7.00 2.50
N ILE A 54 19.30 6.81 3.55
CA ILE A 54 20.26 5.70 3.67
C ILE A 54 19.78 4.72 4.71
N PRO A 55 19.65 3.43 4.37
CA PRO A 55 19.29 2.40 5.34
C PRO A 55 20.40 2.23 6.39
N ALA A 56 20.00 1.95 7.63
CA ALA A 56 20.91 1.64 8.74
C ALA A 56 21.16 0.12 8.83
N ASP A 57 20.42 -0.57 9.68
CA ASP A 57 20.69 -1.96 10.11
C ASP A 57 20.74 -2.98 8.96
N LEU A 58 19.83 -2.86 8.00
CA LEU A 58 19.69 -3.83 6.90
C LEU A 58 20.58 -3.49 5.69
N GLY A 59 21.16 -2.29 5.63
CA GLY A 59 21.91 -1.82 4.47
C GLY A 59 21.07 -1.80 3.19
N PHE A 60 21.73 -1.76 2.04
CA PHE A 60 21.12 -1.88 0.71
C PHE A 60 20.93 -3.36 0.37
N TYR A 61 19.93 -3.97 0.94
CA TYR A 61 19.68 -5.40 0.91
C TYR A 61 19.16 -5.94 -0.43
N ASP A 62 19.28 -7.27 -0.59
CA ASP A 62 18.63 -8.03 -1.66
C ASP A 62 17.61 -9.00 -1.02
N LEU A 63 16.35 -8.92 -1.43
CA LEU A 63 15.28 -9.74 -0.87
C LEU A 63 15.33 -11.22 -1.26
N ARG A 64 16.27 -11.64 -2.10
CA ARG A 64 16.54 -13.06 -2.35
C ARG A 64 17.24 -13.72 -1.17
N LEU A 65 17.88 -12.94 -0.30
CA LEU A 65 18.57 -13.46 0.88
C LEU A 65 17.57 -13.75 2.01
N PRO A 66 17.46 -14.99 2.48
CA PRO A 66 16.52 -15.37 3.54
C PRO A 66 16.81 -14.64 4.86
N GLU A 67 18.07 -14.38 5.18
CA GLU A 67 18.52 -13.69 6.39
C GLU A 67 17.93 -12.28 6.49
N ILE A 68 17.84 -11.57 5.38
CA ILE A 68 17.22 -10.23 5.32
C ILE A 68 15.73 -10.31 5.62
N ARG A 69 15.02 -11.24 5.00
CA ARG A 69 13.59 -11.43 5.24
C ARG A 69 13.28 -11.84 6.69
N GLU A 70 14.14 -12.65 7.30
CA GLU A 70 14.03 -13.03 8.71
C GLU A 70 14.29 -11.85 9.65
N GLN A 71 15.31 -11.03 9.38
CA GLN A 71 15.60 -9.81 10.16
C GLN A 71 14.44 -8.80 10.05
N GLN A 72 13.90 -8.58 8.85
CA GLN A 72 12.74 -7.70 8.65
C GLN A 72 11.53 -8.20 9.46
N ALA A 73 11.22 -9.50 9.41
CA ALA A 73 10.13 -10.09 10.16
C ALA A 73 10.32 -9.98 11.68
N GLN A 74 11.57 -10.14 12.15
CA GLN A 74 11.91 -9.97 13.56
C GLN A 74 11.67 -8.52 14.02
N MET A 75 12.19 -7.54 13.30
CA MET A 75 11.98 -6.11 13.61
C MET A 75 10.48 -5.74 13.59
N ALA A 76 9.72 -6.26 12.61
CA ALA A 76 8.28 -6.02 12.51
C ALA A 76 7.52 -6.63 13.70
N ARG A 77 7.86 -7.86 14.11
CA ARG A 77 7.28 -8.51 15.29
C ARG A 77 7.55 -7.71 16.55
N GLU A 78 8.79 -7.26 16.75
CA GLU A 78 9.20 -6.46 17.91
C GLU A 78 8.52 -5.08 17.95
N ALA A 79 8.16 -4.53 16.79
CA ALA A 79 7.39 -3.28 16.69
C ALA A 79 5.87 -3.48 16.89
N GLY A 80 5.40 -4.73 17.08
CA GLY A 80 3.98 -5.03 17.26
C GLY A 80 3.19 -5.20 15.98
N ILE A 81 3.83 -5.20 14.81
CA ILE A 81 3.20 -5.48 13.51
C ILE A 81 2.73 -6.95 13.50
N GLU A 82 1.53 -7.21 12.99
CA GLU A 82 0.98 -8.56 12.91
C GLU A 82 1.62 -9.36 11.78
N GLY A 83 1.77 -8.74 10.62
CA GLY A 83 2.30 -9.41 9.44
C GLY A 83 2.49 -8.48 8.25
N PHE A 84 2.99 -9.05 7.15
CA PHE A 84 3.22 -8.33 5.90
C PHE A 84 2.12 -8.57 4.87
N CYS A 85 1.68 -7.51 4.18
CA CYS A 85 0.90 -7.60 2.96
C CYS A 85 1.84 -7.46 1.77
N TYR A 86 2.25 -8.59 1.19
CA TYR A 86 3.15 -8.57 0.03
C TYR A 86 2.43 -8.08 -1.21
N TRP A 87 2.99 -7.06 -1.90
CA TRP A 87 2.52 -6.71 -3.22
C TRP A 87 2.79 -7.85 -4.19
N HIS A 88 1.72 -8.36 -4.79
CA HIS A 88 1.70 -9.45 -5.76
C HIS A 88 1.36 -8.87 -7.13
N TYR A 89 2.13 -9.24 -8.15
CA TYR A 89 1.99 -8.72 -9.50
C TYR A 89 1.62 -9.85 -10.46
N TRP A 90 0.33 -9.98 -10.72
CA TRP A 90 -0.24 -10.85 -11.73
C TRP A 90 -0.81 -10.00 -12.86
N PHE A 91 -0.21 -10.07 -14.07
CA PHE A 91 -0.57 -9.24 -15.21
C PHE A 91 -1.56 -9.93 -16.17
N GLY A 92 -2.04 -11.11 -15.84
CA GLY A 92 -2.91 -11.95 -16.65
C GLY A 92 -2.16 -13.05 -17.40
N ASN A 93 -2.90 -14.11 -17.77
CA ASN A 93 -2.40 -15.27 -18.51
C ASN A 93 -1.12 -15.91 -17.93
N GLY A 94 -1.01 -15.97 -16.61
CA GLY A 94 0.14 -16.55 -15.91
C GLY A 94 1.38 -15.66 -15.85
N LYS A 95 1.34 -14.44 -16.37
CA LYS A 95 2.48 -13.52 -16.31
C LYS A 95 2.58 -12.88 -14.93
N MET A 96 3.70 -13.13 -14.25
CA MET A 96 4.03 -12.54 -12.95
C MET A 96 5.37 -11.80 -13.02
N LEU A 97 5.54 -10.83 -12.13
CA LEU A 97 6.81 -10.13 -11.91
C LEU A 97 7.06 -9.99 -10.40
N LEU A 98 8.34 -10.00 -10.02
CA LEU A 98 8.80 -9.81 -8.63
C LEU A 98 8.28 -10.88 -7.63
N GLU A 99 7.82 -12.02 -8.12
CA GLU A 99 7.22 -13.09 -7.32
C GLU A 99 8.22 -13.83 -6.43
N LYS A 100 9.50 -13.81 -6.78
CA LYS A 100 10.55 -14.66 -6.17
C LYS A 100 10.65 -14.51 -4.64
N PRO A 101 10.72 -13.31 -4.03
CA PRO A 101 10.82 -13.20 -2.57
C PRO A 101 9.65 -13.87 -1.84
N PHE A 102 8.43 -13.69 -2.33
CA PHE A 102 7.25 -14.29 -1.73
C PHE A 102 7.20 -15.80 -1.96
N GLN A 103 7.54 -16.29 -3.16
CA GLN A 103 7.61 -17.73 -3.43
C GLN A 103 8.61 -18.43 -2.50
N GLU A 104 9.75 -17.81 -2.22
CA GLU A 104 10.74 -18.33 -1.28
C GLU A 104 10.20 -18.39 0.17
N VAL A 105 9.46 -17.35 0.60
CA VAL A 105 8.78 -17.34 1.90
C VAL A 105 7.78 -18.48 2.02
N LEU A 106 6.97 -18.70 0.98
CA LEU A 106 5.96 -19.75 0.97
C LEU A 106 6.61 -21.14 0.96
N LYS A 107 7.59 -21.36 0.09
CA LYS A 107 8.27 -22.64 -0.09
C LYS A 107 9.10 -23.05 1.12
N SER A 108 9.83 -22.12 1.72
CA SER A 108 10.74 -22.41 2.85
C SER A 108 10.02 -22.50 4.21
N GLY A 109 8.82 -21.94 4.32
CA GLY A 109 8.15 -21.72 5.61
C GLY A 109 8.81 -20.63 6.46
N LYS A 110 9.77 -19.85 5.90
CA LYS A 110 10.55 -18.83 6.59
C LYS A 110 10.50 -17.47 5.86
N PRO A 111 10.43 -16.34 6.59
CA PRO A 111 10.27 -16.26 8.06
C PRO A 111 8.94 -16.85 8.55
N ASP A 112 8.94 -17.39 9.78
CA ASP A 112 7.70 -17.74 10.48
C ASP A 112 7.03 -16.45 10.99
N PHE A 113 6.38 -15.76 10.06
CA PHE A 113 5.73 -14.48 10.30
C PHE A 113 4.45 -14.39 9.45
N PRO A 114 3.33 -13.90 10.01
CA PRO A 114 2.08 -13.83 9.27
C PRO A 114 2.17 -12.95 8.02
N PHE A 115 1.40 -13.31 7.02
CA PHE A 115 1.34 -12.56 5.76
C PHE A 115 -0.03 -12.64 5.08
N CYS A 116 -0.28 -11.69 4.20
CA CYS A 116 -1.33 -11.76 3.19
C CYS A 116 -0.80 -11.22 1.86
N LEU A 117 -1.61 -11.27 0.82
CA LEU A 117 -1.29 -10.74 -0.50
C LEU A 117 -2.14 -9.51 -0.82
N GLY A 118 -1.51 -8.55 -1.50
CA GLY A 118 -2.15 -7.43 -2.14
C GLY A 118 -1.89 -7.46 -3.64
N TRP A 119 -2.91 -7.68 -4.46
CA TRP A 119 -2.75 -7.68 -5.90
C TRP A 119 -2.65 -6.25 -6.45
N ALA A 120 -1.46 -5.89 -6.95
CA ALA A 120 -1.20 -4.62 -7.61
C ALA A 120 -1.66 -4.70 -9.08
N ASN A 121 -2.97 -4.78 -9.29
CA ASN A 121 -3.64 -4.99 -10.57
C ASN A 121 -3.66 -3.75 -11.46
N HIS A 122 -2.49 -3.23 -11.80
CA HIS A 122 -2.31 -2.09 -12.71
C HIS A 122 -1.13 -2.29 -13.66
N SER A 123 -1.23 -1.71 -14.85
CA SER A 123 -0.15 -1.76 -15.84
C SER A 123 1.07 -0.98 -15.39
N TRP A 124 2.26 -1.48 -15.72
CA TRP A 124 3.51 -0.76 -15.52
C TRP A 124 3.91 0.00 -16.77
N LYS A 125 4.25 1.26 -16.59
CA LYS A 125 4.69 2.17 -17.64
C LYS A 125 5.96 2.89 -17.22
N THR A 126 6.80 3.26 -18.18
CA THR A 126 8.06 3.99 -17.92
C THR A 126 7.82 5.32 -17.24
N GLY A 127 6.77 6.05 -17.61
CA GLY A 127 6.40 7.32 -17.00
C GLY A 127 6.03 7.24 -15.50
N THR A 128 5.80 6.05 -14.96
CA THR A 128 5.64 5.84 -13.52
C THR A 128 6.97 6.05 -12.77
N TRP A 129 8.11 5.86 -13.43
CA TRP A 129 9.45 5.83 -12.84
C TRP A 129 10.41 6.89 -13.39
N THR A 130 10.12 7.46 -14.57
CA THR A 130 10.92 8.51 -15.22
C THR A 130 10.05 9.61 -15.77
N ARG A 131 10.64 10.79 -15.99
CA ARG A 131 9.97 11.98 -16.53
C ARG A 131 10.39 12.33 -17.97
N ASP A 132 10.91 11.40 -18.72
CA ASP A 132 11.40 11.64 -20.08
C ASP A 132 10.29 11.89 -21.11
N GLY A 133 9.03 11.86 -20.70
CA GLY A 133 7.87 12.21 -21.52
C GLY A 133 7.41 11.10 -22.47
N ASN A 134 8.11 9.97 -22.51
CA ASN A 134 7.73 8.80 -23.30
C ASN A 134 7.16 7.72 -22.40
N ASP A 135 5.86 7.52 -22.46
CA ASP A 135 5.14 6.55 -21.61
C ASP A 135 5.04 5.20 -22.34
N HIS A 136 6.10 4.40 -22.25
CA HIS A 136 6.12 3.05 -22.81
C HIS A 136 5.53 2.03 -21.86
N MET A 137 4.74 1.10 -22.38
CA MET A 137 4.21 -0.04 -21.64
C MET A 137 5.33 -1.03 -21.32
N ILE A 138 5.53 -1.33 -20.03
CA ILE A 138 6.49 -2.33 -19.54
C ILE A 138 5.78 -3.67 -19.36
N ALA A 139 4.66 -3.65 -18.64
CA ALA A 139 3.81 -4.79 -18.44
C ALA A 139 2.35 -4.33 -18.39
N GLU A 140 1.53 -4.85 -19.28
CA GLU A 140 0.12 -4.54 -19.37
C GLU A 140 -0.67 -5.44 -18.42
N GLN A 141 -1.54 -4.83 -17.60
CA GLN A 141 -2.53 -5.56 -16.81
C GLN A 141 -3.68 -5.95 -17.72
N THR A 142 -3.91 -7.23 -17.86
CA THR A 142 -5.04 -7.79 -18.61
C THR A 142 -5.90 -8.66 -17.71
N TYR A 143 -7.14 -8.86 -18.13
CA TYR A 143 -8.10 -9.74 -17.47
C TYR A 143 -8.62 -10.73 -18.52
N GLY A 144 -7.99 -11.90 -18.57
CA GLY A 144 -8.24 -12.93 -19.60
C GLY A 144 -9.52 -13.75 -19.41
N GLY A 145 -10.46 -13.29 -18.58
CA GLY A 145 -11.72 -13.98 -18.27
C GLY A 145 -11.54 -15.16 -17.31
N GLU A 146 -12.57 -15.98 -17.18
CA GLU A 146 -12.66 -17.04 -16.16
C GLU A 146 -11.44 -17.97 -16.12
N LYS A 147 -10.90 -18.34 -17.27
CA LYS A 147 -9.71 -19.21 -17.35
C LYS A 147 -8.49 -18.58 -16.69
N ASP A 148 -8.24 -17.29 -16.94
CA ASP A 148 -7.14 -16.56 -16.33
C ASP A 148 -7.37 -16.34 -14.82
N TYR A 149 -8.61 -16.00 -14.43
CA TYR A 149 -8.96 -15.85 -13.02
C TYR A 149 -8.78 -17.17 -12.26
N ARG A 150 -9.08 -18.31 -12.90
CA ARG A 150 -8.88 -19.63 -12.32
C ARG A 150 -7.39 -19.94 -12.13
N MET A 151 -6.55 -19.67 -13.11
CA MET A 151 -5.09 -19.81 -13.00
C MET A 151 -4.53 -18.97 -11.87
N HIS A 152 -4.97 -17.73 -11.76
CA HIS A 152 -4.56 -16.82 -10.68
C HIS A 152 -5.01 -17.33 -9.31
N PHE A 153 -6.26 -17.75 -9.19
CA PHE A 153 -6.81 -18.34 -7.97
C PHE A 153 -6.01 -19.58 -7.54
N GLU A 154 -5.75 -20.51 -8.45
CA GLU A 154 -4.99 -21.74 -8.17
C GLU A 154 -3.57 -21.44 -7.70
N TYR A 155 -2.94 -20.42 -8.28
CA TYR A 155 -1.62 -19.96 -7.84
C TYR A 155 -1.65 -19.44 -6.40
N VAL A 156 -2.60 -18.60 -6.03
CA VAL A 156 -2.67 -18.02 -4.67
C VAL A 156 -3.30 -18.99 -3.64
N LEU A 157 -4.01 -20.02 -4.08
CA LEU A 157 -4.65 -20.98 -3.19
C LEU A 157 -3.67 -21.68 -2.25
N THR A 158 -2.44 -21.96 -2.71
CA THR A 158 -1.38 -22.53 -1.87
C THR A 158 -1.02 -21.59 -0.72
N ALA A 159 -0.99 -20.29 -0.97
CA ALA A 159 -0.76 -19.28 0.06
C ALA A 159 -1.97 -19.19 1.02
N PHE A 160 -3.20 -19.20 0.51
CA PHE A 160 -4.41 -19.16 1.36
C PHE A 160 -4.51 -20.33 2.33
N LYS A 161 -3.92 -21.47 2.00
CA LYS A 161 -3.87 -22.67 2.85
C LYS A 161 -2.67 -22.72 3.81
N ASP A 162 -1.75 -21.76 3.74
CA ASP A 162 -0.64 -21.64 4.67
C ASP A 162 -1.14 -21.16 6.04
N GLN A 163 -0.70 -21.79 7.12
CA GLN A 163 -1.14 -21.45 8.49
C GLN A 163 -0.76 -20.03 8.91
N ARG A 164 0.23 -19.43 8.27
CA ARG A 164 0.66 -18.04 8.50
C ARG A 164 -0.20 -17.03 7.75
N TYR A 165 -1.09 -17.47 6.86
CA TYR A 165 -1.90 -16.54 6.08
C TYR A 165 -2.89 -15.77 6.97
N ILE A 166 -2.88 -14.45 6.90
CA ILE A 166 -3.76 -13.57 7.69
C ILE A 166 -5.21 -13.78 7.25
N THR A 167 -6.08 -14.01 8.23
CA THR A 167 -7.52 -14.16 8.01
C THR A 167 -8.31 -13.08 8.76
N VAL A 168 -9.51 -12.83 8.28
CA VAL A 168 -10.56 -12.03 8.95
C VAL A 168 -11.86 -12.84 8.88
N ASP A 169 -12.51 -13.04 10.01
CA ASP A 169 -13.69 -13.91 10.14
C ASP A 169 -13.47 -15.30 9.53
N GLY A 170 -12.26 -15.85 9.72
CA GLY A 170 -11.85 -17.14 9.19
C GLY A 170 -11.68 -17.20 7.66
N LYS A 171 -11.66 -16.06 6.97
CA LYS A 171 -11.47 -15.96 5.52
C LYS A 171 -10.11 -15.36 5.19
N PRO A 172 -9.32 -15.92 4.25
CA PRO A 172 -8.08 -15.30 3.80
C PRO A 172 -8.27 -13.85 3.35
N LEU A 173 -7.45 -12.93 3.86
CA LEU A 173 -7.48 -11.52 3.50
C LEU A 173 -6.75 -11.29 2.18
N PHE A 174 -7.42 -10.69 1.18
CA PHE A 174 -6.83 -10.38 -0.11
C PHE A 174 -7.12 -8.93 -0.52
N VAL A 175 -6.06 -8.13 -0.67
CA VAL A 175 -6.17 -6.72 -1.03
C VAL A 175 -6.13 -6.54 -2.55
N ILE A 176 -7.00 -5.69 -3.09
CA ILE A 176 -7.03 -5.30 -4.52
C ILE A 176 -6.65 -3.82 -4.62
N PHE A 177 -5.58 -3.51 -5.36
CA PHE A 177 -5.05 -2.15 -5.50
C PHE A 177 -5.95 -1.23 -6.34
N ASP A 178 -6.44 -1.70 -7.49
CA ASP A 178 -7.44 -0.98 -8.30
C ASP A 178 -8.75 -1.74 -8.38
N PRO A 179 -9.63 -1.57 -7.38
CA PRO A 179 -10.90 -2.28 -7.31
C PRO A 179 -11.87 -1.92 -8.43
N TYR A 180 -11.73 -0.73 -9.05
CA TYR A 180 -12.62 -0.26 -10.11
C TYR A 180 -12.33 -0.89 -11.47
N SER A 181 -11.10 -1.35 -11.69
CA SER A 181 -10.71 -2.03 -12.93
C SER A 181 -11.01 -3.53 -12.89
N LEU A 182 -11.43 -4.04 -11.72
CA LEU A 182 -11.71 -5.45 -11.54
C LEU A 182 -12.98 -5.86 -12.29
N PRO A 183 -12.98 -6.93 -13.10
CA PRO A 183 -14.20 -7.45 -13.73
C PRO A 183 -15.24 -7.87 -12.69
N LYS A 184 -16.52 -7.64 -12.99
CA LYS A 184 -17.64 -7.86 -12.04
C LYS A 184 -17.81 -9.32 -11.59
N ASP A 185 -17.42 -10.26 -12.42
CA ASP A 185 -17.50 -11.70 -12.18
C ASP A 185 -16.32 -12.25 -11.36
N PHE A 186 -15.23 -11.49 -11.21
CA PHE A 186 -14.02 -11.93 -10.52
C PHE A 186 -14.28 -12.33 -9.06
N ILE A 187 -14.84 -11.46 -8.25
CA ILE A 187 -15.11 -11.72 -6.82
C ILE A 187 -16.09 -12.88 -6.63
N PRO A 188 -17.25 -12.94 -7.34
CA PRO A 188 -18.16 -14.07 -7.26
C PRO A 188 -17.49 -15.42 -7.58
N LEU A 189 -16.72 -15.51 -8.66
CA LEU A 189 -16.04 -16.72 -9.09
C LEU A 189 -14.99 -17.16 -8.05
N TRP A 190 -14.17 -16.24 -7.55
CA TRP A 190 -13.16 -16.55 -6.55
C TRP A 190 -13.78 -17.04 -5.22
N ARG A 191 -14.90 -16.46 -4.79
CA ARG A 191 -15.64 -16.93 -3.60
C ARG A 191 -16.24 -18.31 -3.80
N GLN A 192 -16.75 -18.61 -4.99
CA GLN A 192 -17.21 -19.95 -5.33
C GLN A 192 -16.06 -20.95 -5.25
N TRP A 193 -14.95 -20.68 -5.93
CA TRP A 193 -13.79 -21.59 -5.93
C TRP A 193 -13.14 -21.74 -4.56
N ALA A 194 -13.14 -20.70 -3.74
CA ALA A 194 -12.69 -20.81 -2.36
C ALA A 194 -13.49 -21.85 -1.58
N LYS A 195 -14.82 -21.82 -1.68
CA LYS A 195 -15.71 -22.80 -1.03
C LYS A 195 -15.48 -24.22 -1.59
N GLU A 196 -15.35 -24.36 -2.90
CA GLU A 196 -15.05 -25.65 -3.57
C GLU A 196 -13.72 -26.25 -3.07
N ASN A 197 -12.78 -25.41 -2.61
CA ASN A 197 -11.47 -25.82 -2.08
C ASN A 197 -11.39 -25.87 -0.56
N GLY A 198 -12.55 -25.81 0.15
CA GLY A 198 -12.64 -25.99 1.60
C GLY A 198 -12.34 -24.72 2.42
N LEU A 199 -12.28 -23.53 1.78
CA LEU A 199 -12.19 -22.27 2.48
C LEU A 199 -13.59 -21.72 2.79
N SER A 200 -13.75 -20.96 3.89
CA SER A 200 -15.04 -20.31 4.25
C SER A 200 -15.43 -19.15 3.32
N GLY A 201 -14.53 -18.75 2.43
CA GLY A 201 -14.64 -17.63 1.50
C GLY A 201 -13.31 -16.90 1.37
N ILE A 202 -13.35 -15.68 0.85
CA ILE A 202 -12.20 -14.75 0.81
C ILE A 202 -12.68 -13.40 1.33
N HIS A 203 -11.87 -12.77 2.18
CA HIS A 203 -12.08 -11.41 2.67
C HIS A 203 -11.40 -10.41 1.72
N PHE A 204 -12.18 -9.88 0.76
CA PHE A 204 -11.68 -8.92 -0.21
C PHE A 204 -11.63 -7.50 0.35
N VAL A 205 -10.48 -6.85 0.23
CA VAL A 205 -10.27 -5.48 0.69
C VAL A 205 -9.89 -4.57 -0.49
N GLY A 206 -10.68 -3.54 -0.74
CA GLY A 206 -10.43 -2.56 -1.81
C GLY A 206 -9.50 -1.43 -1.34
N TYR A 207 -8.39 -1.22 -2.04
CA TYR A 207 -7.48 -0.11 -1.77
C TYR A 207 -7.95 1.15 -2.50
N THR A 208 -8.11 2.29 -1.79
CA THR A 208 -8.84 3.42 -2.36
C THR A 208 -7.98 4.57 -2.88
N PHE A 209 -6.68 4.39 -3.02
CA PHE A 209 -5.77 5.47 -3.46
C PHE A 209 -6.19 6.14 -4.77
N ASN A 210 -6.62 5.34 -5.76
CA ASN A 210 -7.03 5.82 -7.08
C ASN A 210 -8.55 5.97 -7.24
N ALA A 211 -9.30 5.73 -6.19
CA ALA A 211 -10.75 5.66 -6.25
C ALA A 211 -11.41 7.03 -6.33
N MET A 212 -10.91 7.95 -5.52
CA MET A 212 -11.50 9.28 -5.39
C MET A 212 -11.27 10.11 -6.65
N GLY A 213 -12.35 10.70 -7.17
CA GLY A 213 -12.32 11.53 -8.36
C GLY A 213 -12.71 10.81 -9.65
N ARG A 214 -13.00 9.51 -9.58
CA ARG A 214 -13.67 8.79 -10.70
C ARG A 214 -15.18 8.97 -10.63
N PRO A 215 -15.89 9.17 -11.76
CA PRO A 215 -17.34 9.12 -11.76
C PRO A 215 -17.81 7.69 -11.43
N ILE A 216 -18.72 7.57 -10.47
CA ILE A 216 -19.38 6.32 -10.11
C ILE A 216 -20.82 6.42 -10.53
N TYR A 217 -21.34 5.35 -11.12
CA TYR A 217 -22.71 5.22 -11.55
C TYR A 217 -23.39 4.10 -10.76
N ASN A 218 -24.64 4.30 -10.36
CA ASN A 218 -25.46 3.26 -9.75
C ASN A 218 -25.95 2.24 -10.81
N LYS A 219 -26.74 1.25 -10.37
CA LYS A 219 -27.27 0.21 -11.27
C LYS A 219 -28.20 0.75 -12.37
N GLU A 220 -28.85 1.88 -12.11
CA GLU A 220 -29.73 2.58 -13.05
C GLU A 220 -28.93 3.51 -14.00
N GLY A 221 -27.60 3.54 -13.92
CA GLY A 221 -26.75 4.38 -14.76
C GLY A 221 -26.72 5.86 -14.35
N VAL A 222 -27.21 6.19 -13.15
CA VAL A 222 -27.17 7.57 -12.62
C VAL A 222 -25.82 7.81 -11.94
N GLN A 223 -25.16 8.91 -12.31
CA GLN A 223 -23.91 9.29 -11.68
C GLN A 223 -24.15 9.75 -10.23
N ILE A 224 -23.50 9.08 -9.28
CA ILE A 224 -23.65 9.30 -7.82
C ILE A 224 -22.50 10.09 -7.19
N THR A 225 -21.37 10.26 -7.90
CA THR A 225 -20.25 11.09 -7.47
C THR A 225 -20.02 12.22 -8.47
N SER A 226 -19.36 13.29 -8.02
CA SER A 226 -19.09 14.46 -8.86
C SER A 226 -18.20 14.19 -10.09
N GLY A 227 -17.49 13.05 -10.13
CA GLY A 227 -16.52 12.74 -11.19
C GLY A 227 -15.21 13.55 -11.10
N TYR A 228 -15.09 14.36 -10.07
CA TYR A 228 -13.84 15.03 -9.66
C TYR A 228 -13.61 14.79 -8.18
N PHE A 229 -12.38 15.01 -7.72
CA PHE A 229 -12.09 14.79 -6.31
C PHE A 229 -12.90 15.72 -5.40
N ASN A 230 -13.73 15.10 -4.56
CA ASN A 230 -14.51 15.75 -3.54
C ASN A 230 -14.29 15.02 -2.20
N PRO A 231 -13.63 15.63 -1.21
CA PRO A 231 -13.35 14.97 0.07
C PRO A 231 -14.61 14.57 0.84
N ASN A 232 -15.77 15.18 0.55
CA ASN A 232 -17.06 14.88 1.19
C ASN A 232 -17.77 13.67 0.56
N GLU A 233 -17.17 13.01 -0.41
CA GLU A 233 -17.75 11.84 -1.10
C GLU A 233 -17.06 10.51 -0.73
N SER A 234 -16.15 10.48 0.25
CA SER A 234 -15.45 9.27 0.67
C SER A 234 -16.43 8.12 0.99
N GLU A 235 -17.49 8.41 1.73
CA GLU A 235 -18.52 7.43 2.07
C GLU A 235 -19.20 6.83 0.83
N LYS A 236 -19.46 7.63 -0.19
CA LYS A 236 -20.05 7.13 -1.45
C LYS A 236 -19.14 6.14 -2.14
N TYR A 237 -17.82 6.42 -2.16
CA TYR A 237 -16.82 5.52 -2.72
C TYR A 237 -16.71 4.22 -1.93
N TYR A 238 -16.69 4.27 -0.58
CA TYR A 238 -16.64 3.08 0.26
C TYR A 238 -17.90 2.22 0.08
N ASN A 239 -19.08 2.84 0.13
CA ASN A 239 -20.35 2.16 -0.10
C ASN A 239 -20.43 1.50 -1.47
N TYR A 240 -19.92 2.15 -2.52
CA TYR A 240 -19.89 1.56 -3.85
C TYR A 240 -19.02 0.31 -3.91
N LEU A 241 -17.80 0.36 -3.36
CA LEU A 241 -16.94 -0.82 -3.31
C LEU A 241 -17.58 -1.98 -2.56
N ILE A 242 -18.18 -1.71 -1.41
CA ILE A 242 -18.75 -2.74 -0.56
C ILE A 242 -20.06 -3.27 -1.11
N LYS A 243 -21.02 -2.39 -1.42
CA LYS A 243 -22.38 -2.79 -1.78
C LYS A 243 -22.55 -3.17 -3.24
N GLU A 244 -21.78 -2.53 -4.15
CA GLU A 244 -21.96 -2.74 -5.59
C GLU A 244 -20.88 -3.65 -6.19
N LEU A 245 -19.62 -3.52 -5.75
CA LEU A 245 -18.53 -4.35 -6.25
C LEU A 245 -18.28 -5.61 -5.41
N GLY A 246 -18.91 -5.72 -4.23
CA GLY A 246 -18.89 -6.92 -3.40
C GLY A 246 -17.61 -7.09 -2.56
N PHE A 247 -16.89 -6.02 -2.27
CA PHE A 247 -15.80 -6.05 -1.31
C PHE A 247 -16.32 -6.21 0.13
N ASP A 248 -15.55 -6.85 1.01
CA ASP A 248 -15.88 -6.99 2.42
C ASP A 248 -15.46 -5.73 3.21
N ALA A 249 -14.35 -5.11 2.81
CA ALA A 249 -13.82 -3.91 3.45
C ALA A 249 -13.04 -3.02 2.49
N VAL A 250 -12.62 -1.83 2.96
CA VAL A 250 -11.78 -0.89 2.22
C VAL A 250 -10.59 -0.42 3.05
N VAL A 251 -9.46 -0.13 2.39
CA VAL A 251 -8.29 0.56 2.96
C VAL A 251 -8.20 1.96 2.36
N PRO A 252 -8.57 3.01 3.11
CA PRO A 252 -8.42 4.37 2.66
C PRO A 252 -6.96 4.84 2.73
N ILE A 253 -6.51 5.51 1.65
CA ILE A 253 -5.24 6.23 1.62
C ILE A 253 -5.55 7.72 1.46
N GLY A 254 -5.49 8.44 2.56
CA GLY A 254 -5.96 9.82 2.66
C GLY A 254 -5.04 10.88 2.05
N THR A 255 -3.92 10.53 1.40
CA THR A 255 -2.92 11.49 0.93
C THR A 255 -3.51 12.58 0.03
N TYR A 256 -4.22 12.19 -1.03
CA TYR A 256 -4.78 13.16 -1.97
C TYR A 256 -5.86 14.06 -1.34
N ARG A 257 -6.72 13.49 -0.51
CA ARG A 257 -7.72 14.25 0.27
C ARG A 257 -7.03 15.28 1.15
N ALA A 258 -6.04 14.84 1.91
CA ALA A 258 -5.31 15.69 2.84
C ALA A 258 -4.54 16.81 2.14
N GLU A 259 -3.93 16.53 0.99
CA GLU A 259 -3.24 17.53 0.17
C GLU A 259 -4.18 18.61 -0.34
N VAL A 260 -5.36 18.23 -0.85
CA VAL A 260 -6.37 19.17 -1.36
C VAL A 260 -6.93 20.05 -0.23
N GLN A 261 -7.18 19.45 0.95
CA GLN A 261 -7.71 20.19 2.10
C GLN A 261 -6.66 21.09 2.78
N THR A 262 -5.40 20.69 2.76
CA THR A 262 -4.29 21.47 3.32
C THR A 262 -3.99 22.72 2.50
N LYS A 263 -4.13 22.63 1.17
CA LYS A 263 -3.99 23.78 0.27
C LYS A 263 -5.37 24.32 -0.11
N ASN A 264 -5.50 25.65 -0.20
CA ASN A 264 -6.70 26.24 -0.78
C ASN A 264 -6.97 25.60 -2.15
N ARG A 265 -8.20 25.05 -2.35
CA ARG A 265 -8.60 24.31 -3.57
C ARG A 265 -8.36 25.09 -4.86
N TYR A 266 -8.54 26.41 -4.83
CA TYR A 266 -8.32 27.27 -6.00
C TYR A 266 -6.84 27.39 -6.33
N TRP A 267 -5.99 27.50 -5.31
CA TRP A 267 -4.53 27.52 -5.49
C TRP A 267 -4.01 26.17 -6.00
N PHE A 268 -4.53 25.08 -5.49
CA PHE A 268 -4.20 23.72 -5.97
C PHE A 268 -4.59 23.52 -7.45
N ALA A 269 -5.80 23.94 -7.85
CA ALA A 269 -6.27 23.88 -9.22
C ALA A 269 -5.42 24.78 -10.15
N LEU A 270 -5.07 25.97 -9.72
CA LEU A 270 -4.21 26.91 -10.46
C LEU A 270 -2.81 26.32 -10.66
N GLN A 271 -2.19 25.80 -9.60
CA GLN A 271 -0.88 25.16 -9.68
C GLN A 271 -0.88 23.99 -10.67
N ARG A 272 -1.91 23.13 -10.61
CA ARG A 272 -2.07 22.01 -11.52
C ARG A 272 -2.20 22.48 -12.98
N LYS A 273 -3.04 23.51 -13.22
CA LYS A 273 -3.23 24.10 -14.56
C LYS A 273 -1.93 24.69 -15.10
N LEU A 274 -1.22 25.47 -14.29
CA LEU A 274 0.08 26.06 -14.67
C LEU A 274 1.14 24.98 -14.93
N SER A 275 1.22 23.96 -14.07
CA SER A 275 2.14 22.83 -14.24
C SER A 275 1.91 22.08 -15.56
N THR A 276 0.63 21.85 -15.91
CA THR A 276 0.26 21.15 -17.16
C THR A 276 0.52 22.05 -18.38
N MET A 277 0.15 23.34 -18.32
CA MET A 277 0.23 24.27 -19.44
C MET A 277 1.68 24.64 -19.79
N PHE A 278 2.52 24.85 -18.79
CA PHE A 278 3.91 25.27 -18.99
C PHE A 278 4.92 24.14 -18.86
N LYS A 279 4.46 22.89 -18.58
CA LYS A 279 5.32 21.73 -18.28
C LYS A 279 6.33 22.00 -17.16
N ILE A 280 5.99 22.91 -16.23
CA ILE A 280 6.83 23.34 -15.12
C ILE A 280 6.54 22.48 -13.90
N ASN A 281 7.60 22.00 -13.25
CA ASN A 281 7.50 21.34 -11.96
C ASN A 281 7.28 22.37 -10.84
N ILE A 282 6.05 22.66 -10.52
CA ILE A 282 5.73 23.48 -9.35
C ILE A 282 5.95 22.63 -8.09
N ARG A 283 6.71 23.17 -7.12
CA ARG A 283 7.01 22.48 -5.86
C ARG A 283 5.72 22.20 -5.08
N ASN A 284 5.39 20.93 -4.94
CA ASN A 284 4.29 20.46 -4.10
C ASN A 284 4.85 19.98 -2.75
N LEU A 285 5.23 20.93 -1.91
CA LEU A 285 5.68 20.69 -0.54
C LEU A 285 4.51 20.86 0.42
N TYR A 286 4.40 19.92 1.35
CA TYR A 286 3.39 19.91 2.40
C TYR A 286 4.06 19.69 3.75
N ASP A 287 3.65 20.41 4.78
CA ASP A 287 4.05 20.09 6.14
C ASP A 287 3.29 18.85 6.61
N TYR A 288 4.02 17.83 7.09
CA TYR A 288 3.46 16.54 7.48
C TYR A 288 2.33 16.69 8.51
N GLU A 289 2.53 17.47 9.57
CA GLU A 289 1.53 17.61 10.63
C GLU A 289 0.25 18.31 10.12
N LYS A 290 0.39 19.27 9.19
CA LYS A 290 -0.77 19.94 8.58
C LYS A 290 -1.56 18.98 7.70
N VAL A 291 -0.87 18.15 6.92
CA VAL A 291 -1.51 17.15 6.05
C VAL A 291 -2.24 16.12 6.90
N MET A 292 -1.59 15.60 7.95
CA MET A 292 -2.16 14.52 8.77
C MET A 292 -3.44 14.94 9.51
N ARG A 293 -3.69 16.23 9.74
CA ARG A 293 -4.98 16.74 10.26
C ARG A 293 -6.19 16.44 9.35
N HIS A 294 -5.94 16.17 8.08
CA HIS A 294 -6.96 15.92 7.06
C HIS A 294 -6.83 14.52 6.45
N TYR A 295 -5.98 13.68 7.05
CA TYR A 295 -5.68 12.36 6.49
C TYR A 295 -6.83 11.37 6.70
N TYR A 296 -7.46 11.41 7.85
CA TYR A 296 -8.62 10.59 8.17
C TYR A 296 -9.94 11.31 7.89
N ALA A 297 -10.98 10.53 7.59
CA ALA A 297 -12.35 11.00 7.42
C ALA A 297 -13.26 10.45 8.52
N PRO A 298 -14.40 11.10 8.82
CA PRO A 298 -15.35 10.60 9.81
C PRO A 298 -15.83 9.16 9.52
N GLU A 299 -16.02 8.83 8.26
CA GLU A 299 -16.44 7.49 7.78
C GLU A 299 -15.38 6.39 7.97
N ASP A 300 -14.12 6.76 8.24
CA ASP A 300 -13.05 5.78 8.51
C ASP A 300 -13.28 5.01 9.82
N LYS A 301 -14.27 5.43 10.64
CA LYS A 301 -14.75 4.69 11.83
C LYS A 301 -15.63 3.49 11.49
N ALA A 302 -16.16 3.39 10.28
CA ALA A 302 -17.06 2.28 9.93
C ALA A 302 -16.36 0.92 10.10
N GLU A 303 -17.14 -0.11 10.50
CA GLU A 303 -16.64 -1.45 10.83
C GLU A 303 -15.75 -2.05 9.72
N ASN A 304 -16.17 -1.87 8.48
CA ASN A 304 -15.53 -2.40 7.27
C ASN A 304 -14.55 -1.41 6.60
N VAL A 305 -14.02 -0.46 7.34
CA VAL A 305 -12.95 0.45 6.88
C VAL A 305 -11.71 0.21 7.72
N TYR A 306 -10.60 -0.11 7.08
CA TYR A 306 -9.31 -0.36 7.73
C TYR A 306 -8.37 0.83 7.48
N PRO A 307 -8.30 1.80 8.41
CA PRO A 307 -7.49 3.01 8.21
C PRO A 307 -6.02 2.70 7.97
N SER A 308 -5.36 3.56 7.20
CA SER A 308 -3.92 3.42 6.95
C SER A 308 -3.09 4.34 7.85
N LEU A 309 -1.90 3.86 8.22
CA LEU A 309 -0.84 4.62 8.88
C LEU A 309 0.18 5.07 7.84
N LEU A 310 0.48 6.36 7.79
CA LEU A 310 1.48 6.92 6.87
C LEU A 310 2.61 7.56 7.68
N PRO A 311 3.79 6.89 7.82
CA PRO A 311 4.87 7.39 8.66
C PRO A 311 5.51 8.65 8.10
N GLN A 312 5.67 8.72 6.79
CA GLN A 312 6.28 9.81 6.03
C GLN A 312 5.89 9.68 4.56
N TRP A 313 6.20 10.68 3.73
CA TRP A 313 5.89 10.66 2.30
C TRP A 313 6.84 11.54 1.51
N ASP A 314 7.62 10.95 0.62
CA ASP A 314 8.55 11.68 -0.22
C ASP A 314 8.86 10.90 -1.50
N ARG A 315 8.11 11.17 -2.56
CA ARG A 315 8.26 10.52 -3.86
C ARG A 315 9.36 11.12 -4.72
N SER A 316 10.20 12.01 -4.18
CA SER A 316 11.22 12.70 -4.97
C SER A 316 12.21 11.77 -5.70
N PRO A 317 12.60 10.60 -5.17
CA PRO A 317 13.44 9.66 -5.90
C PRO A 317 12.82 9.15 -7.21
N ARG A 318 11.49 9.02 -7.26
CA ARG A 318 10.75 8.58 -8.46
C ARG A 318 10.16 9.76 -9.26
N SER A 319 9.56 10.74 -8.57
CA SER A 319 8.66 11.74 -9.18
C SER A 319 9.15 13.18 -9.05
N GLY A 320 10.36 13.42 -8.53
CA GLY A 320 10.89 14.77 -8.31
C GLY A 320 10.04 15.58 -7.34
N MET A 321 9.60 16.80 -7.71
CA MET A 321 8.99 17.75 -6.77
C MET A 321 7.50 17.51 -6.46
N ASN A 322 6.92 16.37 -6.77
CA ASN A 322 5.50 16.10 -6.53
C ASN A 322 5.27 15.30 -5.25
N GLY A 323 4.43 15.83 -4.36
CA GLY A 323 3.97 15.10 -3.17
C GLY A 323 5.11 14.80 -2.19
N ILE A 324 5.74 15.86 -1.64
CA ILE A 324 6.78 15.74 -0.61
C ILE A 324 6.22 16.28 0.69
N TYR A 325 6.19 15.43 1.73
CA TYR A 325 5.84 15.86 3.08
C TYR A 325 7.11 16.14 3.87
N ILE A 326 7.31 17.42 4.14
CA ILE A 326 8.46 17.91 4.94
C ILE A 326 8.15 17.80 6.44
N ASN A 327 9.21 17.77 7.25
CA ASN A 327 9.11 17.72 8.71
C ASN A 327 8.42 16.47 9.27
N SER A 328 8.42 15.35 8.52
CA SER A 328 8.02 14.05 9.06
C SER A 328 9.05 13.60 10.09
N THR A 329 8.58 13.22 11.28
CA THR A 329 9.41 12.67 12.37
C THR A 329 8.65 11.57 13.09
N PRO A 330 9.35 10.66 13.82
CA PRO A 330 8.70 9.65 14.64
C PRO A 330 7.68 10.22 15.64
N GLU A 331 7.96 11.36 16.29
CA GLU A 331 7.07 11.98 17.28
C GLU A 331 5.78 12.52 16.64
N LYS A 332 5.86 12.99 15.39
CA LYS A 332 4.65 13.41 14.64
C LYS A 332 3.86 12.20 14.15
N PHE A 333 4.53 11.13 13.76
CA PHE A 333 3.90 9.88 13.39
C PHE A 333 3.19 9.23 14.59
N GLU A 334 3.73 9.37 15.80
CA GLU A 334 3.07 8.93 17.03
C GLU A 334 1.64 9.48 17.16
N LYS A 335 1.43 10.76 16.86
CA LYS A 335 0.10 11.38 16.88
C LYS A 335 -0.86 10.71 15.89
N THR A 336 -0.36 10.36 14.71
CA THR A 336 -1.12 9.66 13.67
C THR A 336 -1.52 8.25 14.12
N ILE A 337 -0.61 7.53 14.79
CA ILE A 337 -0.92 6.20 15.36
C ILE A 337 -2.04 6.32 16.39
N LEU A 338 -1.96 7.26 17.32
CA LEU A 338 -2.97 7.46 18.36
C LEU A 338 -4.35 7.80 17.77
N GLU A 339 -4.39 8.61 16.72
CA GLU A 339 -5.63 8.93 16.02
C GLU A 339 -6.21 7.69 15.32
N ALA A 340 -5.39 6.93 14.62
CA ALA A 340 -5.82 5.70 13.95
C ALA A 340 -6.35 4.64 14.92
N LEU A 341 -5.70 4.46 16.08
CA LEU A 341 -6.17 3.54 17.12
C LEU A 341 -7.57 3.91 17.60
N ARG A 342 -7.87 5.20 17.82
CA ARG A 342 -9.23 5.68 18.20
C ARG A 342 -10.28 5.39 17.12
N LEU A 343 -9.89 5.31 15.85
CA LEU A 343 -10.81 4.99 14.75
C LEU A 343 -11.21 3.51 14.74
N VAL A 344 -10.43 2.63 15.37
CA VAL A 344 -10.69 1.19 15.32
C VAL A 344 -11.01 0.56 16.68
N GLU A 345 -10.76 1.23 17.81
CA GLU A 345 -10.91 0.66 19.17
C GLU A 345 -12.31 0.15 19.50
N HIS A 346 -13.35 0.70 18.86
CA HIS A 346 -14.75 0.33 19.08
C HIS A 346 -15.23 -0.81 18.17
N LYS A 347 -14.42 -1.22 17.18
CA LYS A 347 -14.75 -2.28 16.20
C LYS A 347 -14.63 -3.66 16.85
N GLN A 348 -15.22 -4.65 16.20
CA GLN A 348 -14.99 -6.06 16.55
C GLN A 348 -13.48 -6.36 16.57
N PRO A 349 -12.98 -7.18 17.49
CA PRO A 349 -11.54 -7.45 17.62
C PRO A 349 -10.86 -7.89 16.30
N GLU A 350 -11.52 -8.72 15.50
CA GLU A 350 -11.05 -9.18 14.19
C GLU A 350 -10.94 -8.04 13.18
N HIS A 351 -11.72 -6.96 13.32
CA HIS A 351 -11.80 -5.80 12.43
C HIS A 351 -11.00 -4.59 12.93
N GLN A 352 -10.35 -4.68 14.09
CA GLN A 352 -9.44 -3.65 14.59
C GLN A 352 -8.13 -3.65 13.80
N ILE A 353 -8.26 -3.50 12.47
CA ILE A 353 -7.14 -3.58 11.52
C ILE A 353 -6.70 -2.18 11.11
N LEU A 354 -5.38 -1.97 11.10
CA LEU A 354 -4.70 -0.82 10.52
C LEU A 354 -3.71 -1.30 9.45
N PHE A 355 -3.66 -0.63 8.31
CA PHE A 355 -2.66 -0.92 7.29
C PHE A 355 -1.51 0.09 7.37
N LEU A 356 -0.30 -0.38 7.60
CA LEU A 356 0.89 0.48 7.56
C LEU A 356 1.36 0.64 6.11
N LYS A 357 1.37 1.85 5.64
CA LYS A 357 1.91 2.20 4.31
C LYS A 357 3.24 2.93 4.48
N SER A 358 4.33 2.23 4.38
CA SER A 358 4.54 0.80 4.21
C SER A 358 5.68 0.31 5.12
N TRP A 359 6.06 -0.96 5.02
CA TRP A 359 7.28 -1.46 5.63
C TRP A 359 8.53 -0.85 4.97
N ASN A 360 8.65 -0.95 3.63
CA ASN A 360 9.89 -0.72 2.90
C ASN A 360 9.76 0.04 1.56
N GLU A 361 8.80 0.93 1.37
CA GLU A 361 8.75 1.75 0.15
C GLU A 361 9.69 2.96 0.21
N TRP A 362 11.00 2.70 0.13
CA TRP A 362 12.07 3.69 0.27
C TRP A 362 12.02 4.83 -0.75
N ALA A 363 11.78 4.54 -2.04
CA ALA A 363 11.76 5.59 -3.07
C ALA A 363 10.46 6.40 -3.10
N GLU A 364 9.44 6.00 -2.34
CA GLU A 364 8.27 6.83 -2.02
C GLU A 364 8.37 7.48 -0.63
N GLY A 365 9.44 7.18 0.11
CA GLY A 365 9.71 7.75 1.42
C GLY A 365 8.64 7.44 2.45
N ASN A 366 7.94 6.31 2.35
CA ASN A 366 6.92 5.89 3.31
C ASN A 366 7.27 4.56 3.99
N TYR A 367 8.51 4.36 4.32
CA TYR A 367 9.05 3.20 5.02
C TYR A 367 9.13 3.44 6.54
N VAL A 368 9.26 2.35 7.30
CA VAL A 368 9.54 2.35 8.74
C VAL A 368 10.82 1.61 9.12
N GLU A 369 11.48 0.94 8.16
CA GLU A 369 12.78 0.34 8.36
C GLU A 369 13.80 1.37 8.89
N PRO A 370 14.75 0.98 9.73
CA PRO A 370 15.74 1.91 10.30
C PRO A 370 16.59 2.61 9.25
N ASP A 371 16.71 3.94 9.35
CA ASP A 371 17.56 4.77 8.53
C ASP A 371 18.63 5.52 9.34
N LEU A 372 19.64 6.08 8.67
CA LEU A 372 20.72 6.77 9.37
C LEU A 372 20.30 8.06 10.07
N ARG A 373 19.11 8.60 9.77
CA ARG A 373 18.62 9.84 10.38
C ARG A 373 17.82 9.60 11.65
N PHE A 374 16.92 8.63 11.62
CA PHE A 374 15.96 8.39 12.69
C PHE A 374 16.23 7.07 13.44
N GLY A 375 17.18 6.26 12.96
CA GLY A 375 17.44 4.93 13.55
C GLY A 375 16.15 4.13 13.62
N HIS A 376 15.87 3.55 14.76
CA HIS A 376 14.65 2.79 15.05
C HIS A 376 13.42 3.65 15.41
N GLY A 377 13.50 4.96 15.37
CA GLY A 377 12.47 5.86 15.93
C GLY A 377 11.04 5.57 15.45
N TYR A 378 10.83 5.21 14.15
CA TYR A 378 9.51 4.83 13.64
C TYR A 378 9.03 3.49 14.20
N LEU A 379 9.91 2.52 14.37
CA LEU A 379 9.60 1.21 14.98
C LEU A 379 9.33 1.35 16.48
N ASP A 380 10.06 2.22 17.17
CA ASP A 380 9.90 2.44 18.62
C ASP A 380 8.54 3.07 18.95
N VAL A 381 8.07 4.03 18.17
CA VAL A 381 6.73 4.58 18.38
C VAL A 381 5.62 3.58 18.05
N LEU A 382 5.80 2.71 17.06
CA LEU A 382 4.88 1.59 16.82
C LEU A 382 4.85 0.64 18.01
N ARG A 383 6.03 0.18 18.47
CA ARG A 383 6.17 -0.72 19.65
C ARG A 383 5.47 -0.15 20.87
N LYS A 384 5.70 1.13 21.17
CA LYS A 384 5.14 1.83 22.33
C LYS A 384 3.60 1.80 22.35
N HIS A 385 2.96 1.88 21.20
CA HIS A 385 1.51 2.04 21.10
C HIS A 385 0.76 0.77 20.70
N LEU A 386 1.41 -0.16 20.00
CA LEU A 386 0.76 -1.39 19.53
C LEU A 386 0.86 -2.53 20.55
N LEU A 387 1.93 -2.58 21.31
CA LEU A 387 2.06 -3.58 22.37
C LEU A 387 1.41 -3.07 23.67
N LYS A 388 0.63 -3.93 24.37
CA LYS A 388 0.17 -3.63 25.71
C LYS A 388 1.35 -3.81 26.67
N GLN A 389 1.60 -2.78 27.43
CA GLN A 389 2.56 -2.82 28.54
C GLN A 389 2.02 -3.69 29.66
#